data_3f85388318635cd0fe79517ceadddf97
#
_entry.id   3f85388318635cd0fe79517ceadddf97
#
_cell.length_a   1.000
_cell.length_b   1.000
_cell.length_c   1.000
_cell.angle_alpha   90.00
_cell.angle_beta   90.00
_cell.angle_gamma   90.00
#
_symmetry.space_group_name_H-M   'P 1'
#
loop_
_entity.id
_entity.type
_entity.pdbx_description
1 polymer ?
#
loop_
_entity_poly.entity_id
_entity_poly.type
_entity_poly.pdbx_seq_one_letter_code
_entity_poly.pdbx_strand_id
1 'polypeptide(L)'
;MKKTLFTLVAAAMAVLSSSAANDGNVTFSGQLKGLKDTLIVFSPAGQGVHRDTVLTKDGKFNFTVNVSKPVNIYAYTPGTVRREEQIGFKAIAVPGEKAEINGDLASAFYFSGSKFYQEYNEADRANEAASKPINDFAKSLEDRLVKGESRDSVMKDYNAKGPALQEQAQKAMLDFIAKHPDSEGAAAFIPELGDLDAMKKAAASLSDNVRNGRMHDYYQKAIDEAQQQADAEAEAAKKQAAGVVAPDFTLNDLNGKPLALSSLKGKYVVLDFWGTWCVWCVRGIPKMKEYYNKYKGKFEILSIDCNDTQEKWKAGVKKYELPWLHVYQPAKGDVQTTDLYAIQGFPTKILIGPDGKIIKTYVGEDPSFYTFLDKTFGK
;
A
#
# COMPACT_ATOMS: atom_id res chain seq x y z
N MET A 1 -4.49 16.73 75.15
CA MET A 1 -4.79 15.49 74.46
C MET A 1 -5.90 15.74 73.42
N LYS A 2 -5.60 15.98 72.19
CA LYS A 2 -6.58 16.01 71.06
C LYS A 2 -6.02 15.19 69.95
N LYS A 3 -6.63 14.02 69.74
CA LYS A 3 -6.33 13.13 68.59
C LYS A 3 -6.98 13.74 67.32
N THR A 4 -6.17 14.12 66.40
CA THR A 4 -6.64 14.53 65.05
C THR A 4 -6.60 13.32 64.16
N LEU A 5 -7.78 12.91 63.73
CA LEU A 5 -8.04 11.81 62.79
C LEU A 5 -7.73 12.32 61.37
N PHE A 6 -6.70 11.77 60.72
CA PHE A 6 -6.46 12.01 59.31
C PHE A 6 -7.33 11.04 58.48
N THR A 7 -8.37 11.59 57.90
CA THR A 7 -9.19 10.88 56.89
C THR A 7 -8.49 10.96 55.57
N LEU A 8 -7.98 9.82 55.05
CA LEU A 8 -7.52 9.69 53.66
C LEU A 8 -8.76 9.73 52.76
N VAL A 9 -8.92 10.83 52.06
CA VAL A 9 -9.84 10.90 50.92
C VAL A 9 -9.13 10.35 49.70
N ALA A 10 -9.44 9.12 49.36
CA ALA A 10 -9.09 8.56 48.03
C ALA A 10 -9.92 9.26 46.97
N ALA A 11 -9.35 10.27 46.32
CA ALA A 11 -9.94 10.89 45.16
C ALA A 11 -9.85 9.91 43.99
N ALA A 12 -10.91 9.18 43.72
CA ALA A 12 -11.11 8.51 42.47
C ALA A 12 -11.22 9.59 41.37
N MET A 13 -10.14 9.79 40.61
CA MET A 13 -10.21 10.64 39.42
C MET A 13 -11.02 9.89 38.37
N ALA A 14 -12.30 10.27 38.23
CA ALA A 14 -13.10 9.95 37.06
C ALA A 14 -12.47 10.68 35.87
N VAL A 15 -11.93 9.91 34.92
CA VAL A 15 -11.56 10.43 33.63
C VAL A 15 -12.89 10.79 32.93
N LEU A 16 -13.18 12.07 32.82
CA LEU A 16 -14.33 12.55 32.06
C LEU A 16 -14.04 12.31 30.56
N SER A 17 -14.51 11.17 30.07
CA SER A 17 -14.67 10.97 28.63
C SER A 17 -15.90 11.75 28.21
N SER A 18 -15.71 12.88 27.52
CA SER A 18 -16.79 13.57 26.84
C SER A 18 -16.97 12.98 25.44
N SER A 19 -17.38 11.74 25.36
CA SER A 19 -18.07 11.17 24.21
C SER A 19 -19.24 10.38 24.76
N ALA A 20 -20.38 10.44 24.06
CA ALA A 20 -21.49 9.55 24.37
C ALA A 20 -20.92 8.13 24.50
N ALA A 21 -21.23 7.46 25.63
CA ALA A 21 -20.80 6.10 25.87
C ALA A 21 -21.30 5.22 24.73
N ASN A 22 -20.43 4.99 23.74
CA ASN A 22 -20.60 3.86 22.87
C ASN A 22 -20.19 2.67 23.72
N ASP A 23 -21.12 1.78 24.04
CA ASP A 23 -20.89 0.49 24.65
C ASP A 23 -20.08 -0.37 23.64
N GLY A 24 -18.83 0.04 23.40
CA GLY A 24 -17.93 -0.69 22.53
C GLY A 24 -17.61 -2.05 23.15
N ASN A 25 -17.50 -3.05 22.32
CA ASN A 25 -17.21 -4.42 22.74
C ASN A 25 -15.70 -4.72 22.85
N VAL A 26 -14.83 -3.77 22.50
CA VAL A 26 -13.37 -3.89 22.63
C VAL A 26 -12.83 -2.69 23.39
N THR A 27 -12.04 -2.92 24.43
CA THR A 27 -11.45 -1.86 25.25
C THR A 27 -9.96 -1.74 24.94
N PHE A 28 -9.49 -0.50 24.76
CA PHE A 28 -8.08 -0.13 24.67
C PHE A 28 -7.74 0.85 25.77
N SER A 29 -6.76 0.50 26.59
CA SER A 29 -6.28 1.35 27.69
C SER A 29 -4.77 1.28 27.80
N GLY A 30 -4.16 2.19 28.53
CA GLY A 30 -2.73 2.13 28.81
C GLY A 30 -2.09 3.47 29.05
N GLN A 31 -0.76 3.46 29.05
CA GLN A 31 0.06 4.67 29.17
C GLN A 31 1.24 4.62 28.20
N LEU A 32 1.30 5.59 27.30
CA LEU A 32 2.35 5.71 26.29
C LEU A 32 3.09 7.04 26.47
N LYS A 33 4.37 6.95 26.77
CA LYS A 33 5.25 8.12 26.75
C LYS A 33 5.34 8.66 25.32
N GLY A 34 5.35 9.98 25.17
CA GLY A 34 5.31 10.66 23.88
C GLY A 34 3.90 10.94 23.36
N LEU A 35 2.86 10.38 23.99
CA LEU A 35 1.49 10.71 23.68
C LEU A 35 1.11 12.07 24.27
N LYS A 36 0.56 12.96 23.43
CA LYS A 36 0.08 14.29 23.81
C LYS A 36 -1.38 14.22 24.31
N ASP A 37 -2.07 15.33 24.30
CA ASP A 37 -3.39 15.49 24.93
C ASP A 37 -4.55 14.81 24.19
N THR A 38 -4.32 14.30 22.99
CA THR A 38 -5.39 13.80 22.13
C THR A 38 -4.91 12.67 21.23
N LEU A 39 -5.75 11.63 21.10
CA LEU A 39 -5.69 10.61 20.06
C LEU A 39 -6.90 10.75 19.13
N ILE A 40 -6.67 10.59 17.85
CA ILE A 40 -7.71 10.39 16.84
C ILE A 40 -7.72 8.92 16.50
N VAL A 41 -8.82 8.24 16.80
CA VAL A 41 -9.01 6.81 16.56
C VAL A 41 -9.82 6.62 15.29
N PHE A 42 -9.30 5.84 14.37
CA PHE A 42 -9.97 5.43 13.15
C PHE A 42 -10.34 3.96 13.24
N SER A 43 -11.62 3.65 13.07
CA SER A 43 -12.13 2.28 13.02
C SER A 43 -13.05 2.09 11.82
N PRO A 44 -13.16 0.89 11.23
CA PRO A 44 -14.10 0.62 10.16
C PRO A 44 -15.55 0.80 10.61
N ALA A 45 -16.39 1.43 9.78
CA ALA A 45 -17.81 1.61 10.01
C ALA A 45 -18.59 1.45 8.71
N GLY A 46 -19.29 0.34 8.52
CA GLY A 46 -20.00 0.03 7.28
C GLY A 46 -19.05 0.08 6.07
N GLN A 47 -19.34 0.92 5.08
CA GLN A 47 -18.47 1.14 3.90
C GLN A 47 -17.47 2.28 4.11
N GLY A 48 -17.39 2.86 5.31
CA GLY A 48 -16.54 4.01 5.62
C GLY A 48 -15.64 3.79 6.82
N VAL A 49 -15.10 4.89 7.32
CA VAL A 49 -14.24 4.94 8.48
C VAL A 49 -14.87 5.84 9.53
N HIS A 50 -15.09 5.31 10.73
CA HIS A 50 -15.48 6.09 11.88
C HIS A 50 -14.23 6.77 12.48
N ARG A 51 -14.41 8.01 12.93
CA ARG A 51 -13.35 8.81 13.52
C ARG A 51 -13.79 9.32 14.89
N ASP A 52 -13.11 8.88 15.94
CA ASP A 52 -13.30 9.33 17.30
C ASP A 52 -12.15 10.18 17.79
N THR A 53 -12.46 11.08 18.74
CA THR A 53 -11.46 11.87 19.46
C THR A 53 -11.40 11.44 20.90
N VAL A 54 -10.24 10.95 21.32
CA VAL A 54 -9.98 10.47 22.68
C VAL A 54 -9.06 11.47 23.38
N LEU A 55 -9.50 12.03 24.50
CA LEU A 55 -8.66 12.88 25.34
C LEU A 55 -7.69 12.00 26.14
N THR A 56 -6.45 12.43 26.22
CA THR A 56 -5.38 11.76 26.94
C THR A 56 -4.77 12.71 27.97
N LYS A 57 -4.26 12.15 29.06
CA LYS A 57 -3.59 12.92 30.09
C LYS A 57 -2.36 12.17 30.59
N ASP A 58 -1.20 12.83 30.58
CA ASP A 58 0.07 12.24 30.99
C ASP A 58 0.38 10.90 30.26
N GLY A 59 0.03 10.86 28.97
CA GLY A 59 0.15 9.67 28.14
C GLY A 59 -0.87 8.56 28.40
N LYS A 60 -1.77 8.73 29.38
CA LYS A 60 -2.84 7.76 29.68
C LYS A 60 -4.02 7.94 28.76
N PHE A 61 -4.56 6.83 28.29
CA PHE A 61 -5.76 6.78 27.48
C PHE A 61 -6.66 5.60 27.86
N ASN A 62 -7.93 5.75 27.54
CA ASN A 62 -8.91 4.68 27.61
C ASN A 62 -10.01 4.99 26.60
N PHE A 63 -10.30 4.04 25.73
CA PHE A 63 -11.40 4.15 24.76
C PHE A 63 -11.94 2.76 24.40
N THR A 64 -13.13 2.74 23.83
CA THR A 64 -13.76 1.52 23.33
C THR A 64 -14.09 1.68 21.87
N VAL A 65 -14.08 0.57 21.13
CA VAL A 65 -14.60 0.48 19.78
C VAL A 65 -15.64 -0.64 19.71
N ASN A 66 -16.59 -0.52 18.80
CA ASN A 66 -17.60 -1.55 18.59
C ASN A 66 -17.37 -2.20 17.20
N VAL A 67 -17.05 -3.48 17.22
CA VAL A 67 -16.75 -4.25 16.02
C VAL A 67 -17.42 -5.61 16.07
N SER A 68 -17.91 -6.10 14.92
CA SER A 68 -18.55 -7.42 14.82
C SER A 68 -17.57 -8.54 14.50
N LYS A 69 -16.36 -8.18 14.02
CA LYS A 69 -15.27 -9.11 13.67
C LYS A 69 -13.93 -8.44 13.85
N PRO A 70 -12.81 -9.19 13.88
CA PRO A 70 -11.48 -8.62 13.97
C PRO A 70 -11.19 -7.64 12.83
N VAL A 71 -10.74 -6.42 13.18
CA VAL A 71 -10.40 -5.37 12.22
C VAL A 71 -9.23 -4.53 12.70
N ASN A 72 -8.47 -3.96 11.78
CA ASN A 72 -7.45 -2.98 12.12
C ASN A 72 -8.08 -1.68 12.57
N ILE A 73 -7.52 -1.10 13.63
CA ILE A 73 -7.76 0.27 14.08
C ILE A 73 -6.44 1.04 14.08
N TYR A 74 -6.55 2.35 13.92
CA TYR A 74 -5.41 3.25 13.93
C TYR A 74 -5.67 4.37 14.93
N ALA A 75 -4.71 4.62 15.81
CA ALA A 75 -4.78 5.67 16.81
C ALA A 75 -3.59 6.62 16.60
N TYR A 76 -3.85 7.83 16.13
CA TYR A 76 -2.86 8.82 15.75
C TYR A 76 -3.04 10.12 16.50
N THR A 77 -1.94 10.87 16.73
CA THR A 77 -2.05 12.24 17.19
C THR A 77 -2.64 13.15 16.09
N PRO A 78 -3.23 14.30 16.44
CA PRO A 78 -3.69 15.28 15.46
C PRO A 78 -2.58 15.76 14.51
N GLY A 79 -1.32 15.84 14.98
CA GLY A 79 -0.17 16.19 14.15
C GLY A 79 0.11 15.12 13.09
N THR A 80 0.02 13.84 13.43
CA THR A 80 0.15 12.74 12.47
C THR A 80 -0.95 12.80 11.40
N VAL A 81 -2.18 13.09 11.79
CA VAL A 81 -3.29 13.23 10.83
C VAL A 81 -3.04 14.40 9.85
N ARG A 82 -2.40 15.49 10.32
CA ARG A 82 -1.99 16.61 9.47
C ARG A 82 -0.66 16.41 8.75
N ARG A 83 0.00 15.27 8.93
CA ARG A 83 1.33 14.92 8.36
C ARG A 83 2.49 15.80 8.87
N GLU A 84 2.38 16.31 10.08
CA GLU A 84 3.39 17.13 10.76
C GLU A 84 4.35 16.28 11.59
N GLU A 85 3.94 15.08 11.96
CA GLU A 85 4.70 14.11 12.77
C GLU A 85 4.26 12.69 12.43
N GLN A 86 4.89 11.68 13.01
CA GLN A 86 4.50 10.26 12.87
C GLN A 86 4.40 9.63 14.25
N ILE A 87 3.35 9.94 15.00
CA ILE A 87 3.12 9.47 16.36
C ILE A 87 1.74 8.78 16.44
N GLY A 88 1.72 7.54 16.89
CA GLY A 88 0.53 6.74 17.04
C GLY A 88 0.82 5.26 16.98
N PHE A 89 -0.23 4.45 16.96
CA PHE A 89 -0.12 3.00 16.87
C PHE A 89 -1.25 2.40 16.02
N LYS A 90 -0.97 1.22 15.48
CA LYS A 90 -1.94 0.31 14.88
C LYS A 90 -2.25 -0.79 15.90
N ALA A 91 -3.49 -1.23 15.97
CA ALA A 91 -3.90 -2.38 16.74
C ALA A 91 -5.00 -3.15 16.01
N ILE A 92 -5.27 -4.37 16.42
CA ILE A 92 -6.40 -5.16 15.93
C ILE A 92 -7.48 -5.16 17.00
N ALA A 93 -8.65 -4.63 16.69
CA ALA A 93 -9.82 -4.73 17.54
C ALA A 93 -10.48 -6.10 17.34
N VAL A 94 -10.51 -6.92 18.39
CA VAL A 94 -11.12 -8.25 18.39
C VAL A 94 -12.31 -8.25 19.36
N PRO A 95 -13.53 -8.60 18.90
CA PRO A 95 -14.73 -8.55 19.75
C PRO A 95 -14.56 -9.24 21.09
N GLY A 96 -14.92 -8.57 22.19
CA GLY A 96 -14.85 -9.09 23.54
C GLY A 96 -13.49 -8.96 24.24
N GLU A 97 -12.45 -8.49 23.53
CA GLU A 97 -11.10 -8.40 24.07
C GLU A 97 -10.80 -7.07 24.75
N LYS A 98 -9.78 -7.08 25.62
CA LYS A 98 -9.27 -5.90 26.33
C LYS A 98 -7.78 -5.80 26.12
N ALA A 99 -7.35 -4.73 25.48
CA ALA A 99 -5.95 -4.40 25.26
C ALA A 99 -5.45 -3.41 26.31
N GLU A 100 -4.28 -3.68 26.86
CA GLU A 100 -3.47 -2.70 27.57
C GLU A 100 -2.21 -2.44 26.76
N ILE A 101 -1.93 -1.16 26.45
CA ILE A 101 -0.79 -0.76 25.62
C ILE A 101 0.05 0.20 26.42
N ASN A 102 1.28 -0.21 26.73
CA ASN A 102 2.19 0.56 27.58
C ASN A 102 3.58 0.65 26.95
N GLY A 103 4.31 1.72 27.26
CA GLY A 103 5.68 1.90 26.78
C GLY A 103 5.98 3.32 26.30
N ASP A 104 6.84 3.44 25.29
CA ASP A 104 7.30 4.71 24.74
C ASP A 104 7.17 4.67 23.21
N LEU A 105 6.37 5.57 22.63
CA LEU A 105 6.12 5.67 21.19
C LEU A 105 7.39 5.99 20.36
N ALA A 106 8.41 6.56 21.00
CA ALA A 106 9.68 6.86 20.35
C ALA A 106 10.66 5.68 20.33
N SER A 107 10.44 4.66 21.15
CA SER A 107 11.35 3.52 21.24
C SER A 107 10.63 2.18 21.08
N ALA A 108 9.83 1.78 22.05
CA ALA A 108 9.06 0.55 22.01
C ALA A 108 7.84 0.61 22.94
N PHE A 109 6.75 0.03 22.51
CA PHE A 109 5.58 -0.23 23.36
C PHE A 109 5.16 -1.69 23.20
N TYR A 110 4.33 -2.17 24.11
CA TYR A 110 3.92 -3.56 24.18
C TYR A 110 2.44 -3.69 24.50
N PHE A 111 1.86 -4.77 24.01
CA PHE A 111 0.48 -5.15 24.26
C PHE A 111 0.41 -6.14 25.42
N SER A 112 -0.61 -6.00 26.26
CA SER A 112 -0.98 -6.92 27.31
C SER A 112 -2.51 -6.92 27.49
N GLY A 113 -3.03 -7.56 28.50
CA GLY A 113 -4.46 -7.65 28.77
C GLY A 113 -4.99 -9.06 28.55
N SER A 114 -6.03 -9.23 27.75
CA SER A 114 -6.62 -10.55 27.48
C SER A 114 -5.68 -11.47 26.68
N LYS A 115 -6.00 -12.78 26.65
CA LYS A 115 -5.13 -13.81 26.03
C LYS A 115 -4.71 -13.46 24.62
N PHE A 116 -5.64 -12.98 23.78
CA PHE A 116 -5.32 -12.56 22.42
C PHE A 116 -4.18 -11.53 22.38
N TYR A 117 -4.23 -10.49 23.20
CA TYR A 117 -3.19 -9.44 23.17
C TYR A 117 -1.86 -9.88 23.79
N GLN A 118 -1.85 -10.87 24.68
CA GLN A 118 -0.61 -11.51 25.13
C GLN A 118 0.05 -12.26 23.98
N GLU A 119 -0.70 -13.10 23.27
CA GLU A 119 -0.23 -13.83 22.07
C GLU A 119 0.17 -12.87 20.95
N TYR A 120 -0.61 -11.81 20.73
CA TYR A 120 -0.30 -10.77 19.76
C TYR A 120 1.04 -10.08 20.05
N ASN A 121 1.29 -9.77 21.32
CA ASN A 121 2.56 -9.17 21.74
C ASN A 121 3.76 -10.11 21.52
N GLU A 122 3.60 -11.41 21.74
CA GLU A 122 4.66 -12.39 21.42
C GLU A 122 4.98 -12.41 19.93
N ALA A 123 3.95 -12.43 19.09
CA ALA A 123 4.10 -12.38 17.64
C ALA A 123 4.68 -11.05 17.16
N ASP A 124 4.27 -9.93 17.75
CA ASP A 124 4.79 -8.59 17.45
C ASP A 124 6.30 -8.49 17.75
N ARG A 125 6.73 -8.99 18.91
CA ARG A 125 8.17 -9.07 19.25
C ARG A 125 8.96 -9.96 18.30
N ALA A 126 8.38 -11.08 17.88
CA ALA A 126 9.01 -11.95 16.89
C ALA A 126 9.15 -11.25 15.53
N ASN A 127 8.10 -10.51 15.12
CA ASN A 127 8.10 -9.73 13.88
C ASN A 127 9.10 -8.56 13.93
N GLU A 128 9.17 -7.82 15.06
CA GLU A 128 10.19 -6.78 15.25
C GLU A 128 11.61 -7.35 15.15
N ALA A 129 11.88 -8.48 15.80
CA ALA A 129 13.18 -9.14 15.75
C ALA A 129 13.53 -9.63 14.35
N ALA A 130 12.57 -10.23 13.64
CA ALA A 130 12.71 -10.70 12.27
C ALA A 130 12.97 -9.56 11.28
N SER A 131 12.26 -8.44 11.45
CA SER A 131 12.33 -7.26 10.57
C SER A 131 13.51 -6.34 10.89
N LYS A 132 14.15 -6.47 12.05
CA LYS A 132 15.24 -5.58 12.46
C LYS A 132 16.37 -5.46 11.42
N PRO A 133 16.91 -6.56 10.82
CA PRO A 133 17.99 -6.44 9.85
C PRO A 133 17.62 -5.61 8.61
N ILE A 134 16.40 -5.79 8.07
CA ILE A 134 15.95 -5.02 6.91
C ILE A 134 15.67 -3.56 7.29
N ASN A 135 15.12 -3.30 8.47
CA ASN A 135 14.85 -1.94 8.96
C ASN A 135 16.16 -1.17 9.22
N ASP A 136 17.15 -1.79 9.86
CA ASP A 136 18.48 -1.19 10.07
C ASP A 136 19.17 -0.91 8.73
N PHE A 137 19.04 -1.81 7.76
CA PHE A 137 19.55 -1.60 6.41
C PHE A 137 18.84 -0.44 5.70
N ALA A 138 17.50 -0.40 5.71
CA ALA A 138 16.72 0.69 5.12
C ALA A 138 17.09 2.04 5.73
N LYS A 139 17.23 2.13 7.06
CA LYS A 139 17.69 3.34 7.75
C LYS A 139 19.10 3.76 7.32
N SER A 140 20.01 2.81 7.16
CA SER A 140 21.35 3.11 6.66
C SER A 140 21.35 3.72 5.26
N LEU A 141 20.43 3.28 4.39
CA LEU A 141 20.26 3.82 3.04
C LEU A 141 19.65 5.23 3.07
N GLU A 142 18.67 5.46 3.95
CA GLU A 142 18.09 6.79 4.16
C GLU A 142 19.15 7.80 4.64
N ASP A 143 19.97 7.43 5.63
CA ASP A 143 21.06 8.26 6.13
C ASP A 143 22.07 8.64 5.03
N ARG A 144 22.32 7.74 4.06
CA ARG A 144 23.18 8.00 2.90
C ARG A 144 22.55 8.98 1.94
N LEU A 145 21.23 8.89 1.68
CA LEU A 145 20.49 9.87 0.87
C LEU A 145 20.52 11.26 1.50
N VAL A 146 20.31 11.35 2.81
CA VAL A 146 20.38 12.61 3.56
C VAL A 146 21.77 13.24 3.49
N LYS A 147 22.83 12.43 3.46
CA LYS A 147 24.23 12.88 3.28
C LYS A 147 24.58 13.24 1.83
N GLY A 148 23.64 13.17 0.91
CA GLY A 148 23.80 13.59 -0.49
C GLY A 148 24.32 12.50 -1.44
N GLU A 149 24.34 11.24 -1.02
CA GLU A 149 24.67 10.14 -1.95
C GLU A 149 23.59 10.02 -3.03
N SER A 150 23.98 9.63 -4.24
CA SER A 150 23.06 9.50 -5.35
C SER A 150 22.02 8.39 -5.11
N ARG A 151 20.78 8.67 -5.51
CA ARG A 151 19.69 7.69 -5.43
C ARG A 151 20.03 6.39 -6.18
N ASP A 152 20.70 6.47 -7.31
CA ASP A 152 21.07 5.31 -8.12
C ASP A 152 22.03 4.39 -7.38
N SER A 153 23.02 4.95 -6.67
CA SER A 153 23.94 4.19 -5.83
C SER A 153 23.21 3.45 -4.70
N VAL A 154 22.33 4.19 -3.99
CA VAL A 154 21.54 3.64 -2.87
C VAL A 154 20.60 2.53 -3.36
N MET A 155 19.91 2.74 -4.50
CA MET A 155 19.02 1.74 -5.08
C MET A 155 19.77 0.50 -5.58
N LYS A 156 20.99 0.65 -6.08
CA LYS A 156 21.84 -0.50 -6.45
C LYS A 156 22.10 -1.40 -5.24
N ASP A 157 22.45 -0.80 -4.10
CA ASP A 157 22.71 -1.56 -2.88
C ASP A 157 21.42 -2.18 -2.30
N TYR A 158 20.30 -1.44 -2.36
CA TYR A 158 19.00 -2.00 -1.99
C TYR A 158 18.66 -3.23 -2.83
N ASN A 159 18.77 -3.15 -4.14
CA ASN A 159 18.46 -4.25 -5.04
C ASN A 159 19.37 -5.46 -4.84
N ALA A 160 20.60 -5.23 -4.37
CA ALA A 160 21.58 -6.31 -4.10
C ALA A 160 21.30 -7.03 -2.77
N LYS A 161 20.83 -6.36 -1.73
CA LYS A 161 20.74 -6.92 -0.37
C LYS A 161 19.32 -6.95 0.20
N GLY A 162 18.48 -5.98 -0.16
CA GLY A 162 17.12 -5.83 0.38
C GLY A 162 16.24 -7.07 0.23
N PRO A 163 16.15 -7.67 -0.98
CA PRO A 163 15.33 -8.87 -1.20
C PRO A 163 15.69 -10.03 -0.29
N ALA A 164 16.99 -10.31 -0.09
CA ALA A 164 17.43 -11.41 0.77
C ALA A 164 17.11 -11.16 2.26
N LEU A 165 17.21 -9.90 2.73
CA LEU A 165 16.84 -9.53 4.09
C LEU A 165 15.33 -9.62 4.30
N GLN A 166 14.55 -9.24 3.28
CA GLN A 166 13.08 -9.36 3.31
C GLN A 166 12.65 -10.83 3.37
N GLU A 167 13.24 -11.69 2.56
CA GLU A 167 12.99 -13.14 2.57
C GLU A 167 13.35 -13.77 3.91
N GLN A 168 14.48 -13.35 4.51
CA GLN A 168 14.88 -13.81 5.84
C GLN A 168 13.85 -13.41 6.92
N ALA A 169 13.37 -12.19 6.91
CA ALA A 169 12.35 -11.73 7.85
C ALA A 169 11.03 -12.49 7.68
N GLN A 170 10.57 -12.65 6.45
CA GLN A 170 9.37 -13.40 6.11
C GLN A 170 9.46 -14.87 6.57
N LYS A 171 10.60 -15.53 6.30
CA LYS A 171 10.83 -16.91 6.73
C LYS A 171 10.82 -17.02 8.25
N ALA A 172 11.46 -16.11 8.98
CA ALA A 172 11.46 -16.14 10.45
C ALA A 172 10.05 -16.00 11.01
N MET A 173 9.21 -15.13 10.42
CA MET A 173 7.84 -14.96 10.85
C MET A 173 6.95 -16.16 10.48
N LEU A 174 7.14 -16.76 9.32
CA LEU A 174 6.47 -17.99 8.91
C LEU A 174 6.81 -19.15 9.87
N ASP A 175 8.09 -19.29 10.23
CA ASP A 175 8.56 -20.30 11.20
C ASP A 175 7.97 -20.05 12.60
N PHE A 176 7.81 -18.79 13.01
CA PHE A 176 7.15 -18.44 14.27
C PHE A 176 5.69 -18.86 14.28
N ILE A 177 4.91 -18.52 13.25
CA ILE A 177 3.49 -18.88 13.14
C ILE A 177 3.32 -20.41 13.18
N ALA A 178 4.16 -21.13 12.43
CA ALA A 178 4.11 -22.59 12.39
C ALA A 178 4.43 -23.27 13.74
N LYS A 179 5.24 -22.63 14.61
CA LYS A 179 5.52 -23.09 15.97
C LYS A 179 4.43 -22.76 16.98
N HIS A 180 3.50 -21.86 16.64
CA HIS A 180 2.42 -21.41 17.50
C HIS A 180 1.04 -21.63 16.85
N PRO A 181 0.71 -22.87 16.47
CA PRO A 181 -0.49 -23.17 15.67
C PRO A 181 -1.81 -22.83 16.37
N ASP A 182 -1.81 -22.78 17.71
CA ASP A 182 -2.97 -22.47 18.55
C ASP A 182 -3.09 -20.99 18.93
N SER A 183 -2.19 -20.13 18.43
CA SER A 183 -2.17 -18.71 18.74
C SER A 183 -2.99 -17.88 17.76
N GLU A 184 -4.08 -17.28 18.21
CA GLU A 184 -4.83 -16.30 17.45
C GLU A 184 -4.00 -15.02 17.20
N GLY A 185 -3.15 -14.63 18.14
CA GLY A 185 -2.22 -13.51 18.02
C GLY A 185 -1.18 -13.74 16.90
N ALA A 186 -0.65 -14.96 16.76
CA ALA A 186 0.25 -15.31 15.67
C ALA A 186 -0.46 -15.29 14.32
N ALA A 187 -1.71 -15.78 14.23
CA ALA A 187 -2.51 -15.75 13.02
C ALA A 187 -2.77 -14.30 12.52
N ALA A 188 -2.79 -13.33 13.41
CA ALA A 188 -2.96 -11.92 13.09
C ALA A 188 -1.83 -11.33 12.22
N PHE A 189 -0.66 -11.97 12.18
CA PHE A 189 0.50 -11.57 11.37
C PHE A 189 0.57 -12.22 9.98
N ILE A 190 -0.37 -13.10 9.64
CA ILE A 190 -0.43 -13.70 8.29
C ILE A 190 -0.50 -12.61 7.19
N PRO A 191 -1.33 -11.56 7.30
CA PRO A 191 -1.35 -10.48 6.31
C PRO A 191 -0.02 -9.71 6.16
N GLU A 192 0.80 -9.67 7.20
CA GLU A 192 2.09 -8.96 7.19
C GLU A 192 3.20 -9.74 6.44
N LEU A 193 2.97 -11.00 6.08
CA LEU A 193 3.91 -11.80 5.29
C LEU A 193 4.09 -11.27 3.86
N GLY A 194 3.08 -10.59 3.30
CA GLY A 194 3.15 -9.89 2.01
C GLY A 194 3.26 -10.79 0.76
N ASP A 195 3.54 -12.07 0.92
CA ASP A 195 3.66 -13.06 -0.15
C ASP A 195 2.55 -14.10 -0.05
N LEU A 196 1.86 -14.36 -1.16
CA LEU A 196 0.69 -15.24 -1.21
C LEU A 196 1.00 -16.67 -0.75
N ASP A 197 2.11 -17.24 -1.19
CA ASP A 197 2.47 -18.62 -0.82
C ASP A 197 2.87 -18.71 0.66
N ALA A 198 3.56 -17.72 1.19
CA ALA A 198 3.87 -17.64 2.61
C ALA A 198 2.60 -17.49 3.45
N MET A 199 1.65 -16.64 3.05
CA MET A 199 0.35 -16.50 3.73
C MET A 199 -0.43 -17.83 3.74
N LYS A 200 -0.52 -18.50 2.62
CA LYS A 200 -1.19 -19.82 2.51
C LYS A 200 -0.53 -20.88 3.37
N LYS A 201 0.82 -20.94 3.38
CA LYS A 201 1.58 -21.87 4.23
C LYS A 201 1.35 -21.58 5.71
N ALA A 202 1.38 -20.31 6.11
CA ALA A 202 1.11 -19.89 7.48
C ALA A 202 -0.31 -20.29 7.92
N ALA A 203 -1.33 -19.99 7.11
CA ALA A 203 -2.71 -20.36 7.38
C ALA A 203 -2.89 -21.88 7.49
N ALA A 204 -2.23 -22.66 6.63
CA ALA A 204 -2.27 -24.12 6.67
C ALA A 204 -1.59 -24.73 7.91
N SER A 205 -0.63 -24.01 8.53
CA SER A 205 0.06 -24.47 9.75
C SER A 205 -0.74 -24.24 11.03
N LEU A 206 -1.81 -23.44 10.99
CA LEU A 206 -2.66 -23.20 12.15
C LEU A 206 -3.45 -24.46 12.54
N SER A 207 -3.74 -24.60 13.83
CA SER A 207 -4.67 -25.62 14.32
C SER A 207 -6.09 -25.38 13.79
N ASP A 208 -6.91 -26.42 13.76
CA ASP A 208 -8.30 -26.32 13.26
C ASP A 208 -9.12 -25.29 14.03
N ASN A 209 -8.88 -25.13 15.32
CA ASN A 209 -9.57 -24.14 16.16
C ASN A 209 -9.27 -22.71 15.73
N VAL A 210 -8.01 -22.40 15.45
CA VAL A 210 -7.60 -21.06 15.00
C VAL A 210 -7.96 -20.85 13.53
N ARG A 211 -7.75 -21.87 12.70
CA ARG A 211 -8.03 -21.81 11.26
C ARG A 211 -9.51 -21.55 10.97
N ASN A 212 -10.42 -22.17 11.74
CA ASN A 212 -11.86 -22.00 11.59
C ASN A 212 -12.46 -21.05 12.65
N GLY A 213 -11.62 -20.38 13.43
CA GLY A 213 -12.00 -19.46 14.50
C GLY A 213 -12.28 -18.04 14.01
N ARG A 214 -12.46 -17.14 14.99
CA ARG A 214 -12.82 -15.73 14.73
C ARG A 214 -11.79 -14.95 13.93
N MET A 215 -10.50 -15.37 13.88
CA MET A 215 -9.46 -14.73 13.09
C MET A 215 -9.46 -15.17 11.62
N HIS A 216 -10.22 -16.20 11.24
CA HIS A 216 -10.26 -16.70 9.86
C HIS A 216 -10.51 -15.60 8.84
N ASP A 217 -11.62 -14.88 8.94
CA ASP A 217 -11.99 -13.84 7.97
C ASP A 217 -10.97 -12.70 7.90
N TYR A 218 -10.26 -12.43 9.00
CA TYR A 218 -9.25 -11.37 9.07
C TYR A 218 -8.06 -11.66 8.14
N TYR A 219 -7.47 -12.85 8.24
CA TYR A 219 -6.33 -13.20 7.39
C TYR A 219 -6.75 -13.74 6.02
N GLN A 220 -7.90 -14.41 5.91
CA GLN A 220 -8.39 -14.95 4.64
C GLN A 220 -8.65 -13.83 3.63
N LYS A 221 -9.18 -12.71 4.09
CA LYS A 221 -9.35 -11.52 3.24
C LYS A 221 -8.03 -11.07 2.59
N ALA A 222 -6.93 -11.05 3.36
CA ALA A 222 -5.63 -10.69 2.81
C ALA A 222 -5.11 -11.73 1.80
N ILE A 223 -5.34 -13.02 2.06
CA ILE A 223 -5.02 -14.10 1.12
C ILE A 223 -5.82 -13.95 -0.18
N ASP A 224 -7.12 -13.66 -0.09
CA ASP A 224 -7.98 -13.50 -1.25
C ASP A 224 -7.58 -12.27 -2.09
N GLU A 225 -7.25 -11.15 -1.44
CA GLU A 225 -6.73 -9.94 -2.10
C GLU A 225 -5.39 -10.22 -2.80
N ALA A 226 -4.47 -10.92 -2.12
CA ALA A 226 -3.18 -11.31 -2.71
C ALA A 226 -3.35 -12.30 -3.88
N GLN A 227 -4.33 -13.23 -3.80
CA GLN A 227 -4.65 -14.14 -4.89
C GLN A 227 -5.19 -13.37 -6.10
N GLN A 228 -6.14 -12.45 -5.89
CA GLN A 228 -6.67 -11.61 -6.97
C GLN A 228 -5.57 -10.80 -7.64
N GLN A 229 -4.65 -10.25 -6.86
CA GLN A 229 -3.50 -9.51 -7.39
C GLN A 229 -2.59 -10.43 -8.23
N ALA A 230 -2.26 -11.62 -7.74
CA ALA A 230 -1.42 -12.59 -8.45
C ALA A 230 -2.08 -13.06 -9.76
N ASP A 231 -3.40 -13.30 -9.75
CA ASP A 231 -4.17 -13.69 -10.93
C ASP A 231 -4.18 -12.56 -11.97
N ALA A 232 -4.36 -11.31 -11.52
CA ALA A 232 -4.32 -10.15 -12.39
C ALA A 232 -2.92 -9.93 -13.00
N GLU A 233 -1.86 -10.11 -12.23
CA GLU A 233 -0.47 -10.04 -12.72
C GLU A 233 -0.17 -11.15 -13.74
N ALA A 234 -0.64 -12.38 -13.49
CA ALA A 234 -0.50 -13.49 -14.43
C ALA A 234 -1.24 -13.24 -15.74
N GLU A 235 -2.45 -12.67 -15.68
CA GLU A 235 -3.21 -12.28 -16.85
C GLU A 235 -2.48 -11.17 -17.64
N ALA A 236 -1.99 -10.14 -16.94
CA ALA A 236 -1.21 -9.07 -17.56
C ALA A 236 0.05 -9.61 -18.23
N ALA A 237 0.81 -10.45 -17.54
CA ALA A 237 2.01 -11.09 -18.09
C ALA A 237 1.70 -11.89 -19.37
N LYS A 238 0.58 -12.60 -19.41
CA LYS A 238 0.13 -13.37 -20.58
C LYS A 238 -0.29 -12.45 -21.75
N LYS A 239 -1.13 -11.44 -21.49
CA LYS A 239 -1.63 -10.53 -22.52
C LYS A 239 -0.56 -9.60 -23.09
N GLN A 240 0.44 -9.25 -22.26
CA GLN A 240 1.49 -8.29 -22.61
C GLN A 240 2.83 -8.96 -22.95
N ALA A 241 2.86 -10.28 -23.12
CA ALA A 241 4.08 -11.02 -23.44
C ALA A 241 4.66 -10.61 -24.80
N ALA A 242 5.98 -10.61 -24.91
CA ALA A 242 6.64 -10.38 -26.19
C ALA A 242 6.19 -11.39 -27.26
N GLY A 243 5.91 -10.90 -28.47
CA GLY A 243 5.42 -11.71 -29.58
C GLY A 243 3.89 -11.87 -29.64
N VAL A 244 3.16 -11.50 -28.59
CA VAL A 244 1.69 -11.46 -28.63
C VAL A 244 1.24 -10.36 -29.58
N VAL A 245 0.23 -10.64 -30.42
CA VAL A 245 -0.40 -9.64 -31.27
C VAL A 245 -1.15 -8.66 -30.39
N ALA A 246 -0.80 -7.37 -30.49
CA ALA A 246 -1.46 -6.32 -29.76
C ALA A 246 -2.96 -6.26 -30.14
N PRO A 247 -3.88 -6.39 -29.17
CA PRO A 247 -5.31 -6.29 -29.45
C PRO A 247 -5.65 -4.94 -30.09
N ASP A 248 -6.42 -4.97 -31.19
CA ASP A 248 -6.86 -3.74 -31.85
C ASP A 248 -7.99 -3.06 -31.06
N PHE A 249 -8.02 -1.76 -31.12
CA PHE A 249 -9.08 -0.94 -30.56
C PHE A 249 -9.25 0.35 -31.37
N THR A 250 -10.41 0.98 -31.23
CA THR A 250 -10.69 2.29 -31.80
C THR A 250 -11.24 3.20 -30.72
N LEU A 251 -10.59 4.33 -30.51
CA LEU A 251 -11.02 5.39 -29.58
C LEU A 251 -10.97 6.75 -30.30
N ASN A 252 -11.67 7.75 -29.78
CA ASN A 252 -11.71 9.07 -30.38
C ASN A 252 -10.46 9.89 -30.04
N ASP A 253 -9.91 10.56 -31.05
CA ASP A 253 -8.81 11.51 -30.91
C ASP A 253 -9.27 12.86 -30.31
N LEU A 254 -8.35 13.82 -30.20
CA LEU A 254 -8.61 15.17 -29.67
C LEU A 254 -9.71 15.94 -30.45
N ASN A 255 -9.92 15.59 -31.71
CA ASN A 255 -10.91 16.18 -32.60
C ASN A 255 -12.24 15.40 -32.64
N GLY A 256 -12.33 14.31 -31.84
CA GLY A 256 -13.50 13.43 -31.84
C GLY A 256 -13.55 12.47 -33.03
N LYS A 257 -12.45 12.31 -33.75
CA LYS A 257 -12.38 11.36 -34.90
C LYS A 257 -11.90 10.00 -34.37
N PRO A 258 -12.49 8.89 -34.89
CA PRO A 258 -12.04 7.55 -34.52
C PRO A 258 -10.60 7.30 -35.01
N LEU A 259 -9.74 6.82 -34.10
CA LEU A 259 -8.37 6.41 -34.35
C LEU A 259 -8.20 4.95 -33.92
N ALA A 260 -7.96 4.07 -34.86
CA ALA A 260 -7.69 2.66 -34.59
C ALA A 260 -6.18 2.41 -34.42
N LEU A 261 -5.80 1.53 -33.49
CA LEU A 261 -4.40 1.10 -33.37
C LEU A 261 -3.91 0.47 -34.69
N SER A 262 -4.75 -0.33 -35.36
CA SER A 262 -4.42 -0.96 -36.62
C SER A 262 -4.07 0.02 -37.74
N SER A 263 -4.50 1.29 -37.64
CA SER A 263 -4.11 2.33 -38.61
C SER A 263 -2.63 2.71 -38.54
N LEU A 264 -1.94 2.31 -37.47
CA LEU A 264 -0.51 2.57 -37.21
C LEU A 264 0.38 1.36 -37.59
N LYS A 265 -0.17 0.31 -38.19
CA LYS A 265 0.62 -0.84 -38.64
C LYS A 265 1.76 -0.40 -39.56
N GLY A 266 2.87 -1.13 -39.51
CA GLY A 266 4.10 -0.79 -40.24
C GLY A 266 5.03 0.19 -39.50
N LYS A 267 4.61 0.71 -38.36
CA LYS A 267 5.42 1.57 -37.46
C LYS A 267 5.70 0.90 -36.14
N TYR A 268 6.76 1.33 -35.48
CA TYR A 268 6.88 1.10 -34.05
C TYR A 268 5.91 2.03 -33.33
N VAL A 269 5.12 1.48 -32.38
CA VAL A 269 4.14 2.25 -31.61
C VAL A 269 4.38 2.02 -30.13
N VAL A 270 4.41 3.09 -29.37
CA VAL A 270 4.35 3.04 -27.91
C VAL A 270 2.93 3.38 -27.49
N LEU A 271 2.19 2.40 -26.97
CA LEU A 271 0.97 2.69 -26.23
C LEU A 271 1.39 3.24 -24.87
N ASP A 272 0.93 4.42 -24.52
CA ASP A 272 1.23 5.08 -23.23
C ASP A 272 -0.08 5.27 -22.48
N PHE A 273 -0.30 4.44 -21.47
CA PHE A 273 -1.46 4.52 -20.58
C PHE A 273 -1.18 5.51 -19.47
N TRP A 274 -1.94 6.60 -19.43
CA TRP A 274 -1.69 7.73 -18.52
C TRP A 274 -2.97 8.44 -18.08
N GLY A 275 -2.83 9.47 -17.25
CA GLY A 275 -3.89 10.42 -16.89
C GLY A 275 -3.30 11.65 -16.20
N THR A 276 -4.05 12.77 -16.20
CA THR A 276 -3.59 14.03 -15.58
C THR A 276 -3.42 13.93 -14.06
N TRP A 277 -4.11 13.01 -13.43
CA TRP A 277 -4.07 12.68 -12.01
C TRP A 277 -2.83 11.84 -11.62
N CYS A 278 -2.17 11.22 -12.60
CA CYS A 278 -1.03 10.35 -12.37
C CYS A 278 0.28 11.17 -12.25
N VAL A 279 0.73 11.41 -11.04
CA VAL A 279 1.92 12.21 -10.76
C VAL A 279 3.18 11.68 -11.46
N TRP A 280 3.36 10.35 -11.50
CA TRP A 280 4.50 9.71 -12.16
C TRP A 280 4.44 9.84 -13.68
N CYS A 281 3.23 9.74 -14.27
CA CYS A 281 3.04 9.98 -15.70
C CYS A 281 3.49 11.41 -16.07
N VAL A 282 3.00 12.40 -15.31
CA VAL A 282 3.35 13.81 -15.53
C VAL A 282 4.85 14.06 -15.38
N ARG A 283 5.50 13.44 -14.38
CA ARG A 283 6.96 13.55 -14.19
C ARG A 283 7.77 12.96 -15.35
N GLY A 284 7.27 11.92 -16.02
CA GLY A 284 7.92 11.27 -17.15
C GLY A 284 7.84 12.07 -18.47
N ILE A 285 6.85 12.99 -18.61
CA ILE A 285 6.60 13.74 -19.85
C ILE A 285 7.85 14.43 -20.44
N PRO A 286 8.67 15.19 -19.66
CA PRO A 286 9.84 15.87 -20.22
C PRO A 286 10.80 14.88 -20.92
N LYS A 287 11.05 13.73 -20.30
CA LYS A 287 11.91 12.69 -20.85
C LYS A 287 11.32 12.03 -22.09
N MET A 288 10.01 11.76 -22.08
CA MET A 288 9.31 11.25 -23.25
C MET A 288 9.38 12.23 -24.42
N LYS A 289 9.19 13.54 -24.18
CA LYS A 289 9.33 14.59 -25.24
C LYS A 289 10.75 14.62 -25.82
N GLU A 290 11.78 14.53 -24.97
CA GLU A 290 13.18 14.45 -25.39
C GLU A 290 13.39 13.29 -26.37
N TYR A 291 12.93 12.08 -26.01
CA TYR A 291 13.12 10.88 -26.81
C TYR A 291 12.24 10.83 -28.06
N TYR A 292 11.01 11.34 -28.00
CA TYR A 292 10.14 11.48 -29.16
C TYR A 292 10.77 12.40 -30.22
N ASN A 293 11.37 13.53 -29.77
CA ASN A 293 12.08 14.44 -30.68
C ASN A 293 13.40 13.84 -31.18
N LYS A 294 14.17 13.17 -30.30
CA LYS A 294 15.46 12.53 -30.65
C LYS A 294 15.30 11.50 -31.76
N TYR A 295 14.22 10.71 -31.70
CA TYR A 295 13.94 9.64 -32.67
C TYR A 295 12.72 9.93 -33.54
N LYS A 296 12.50 11.20 -33.88
CA LYS A 296 11.36 11.64 -34.66
C LYS A 296 11.22 10.84 -35.95
N GLY A 297 10.02 10.27 -36.20
CA GLY A 297 9.71 9.45 -37.34
C GLY A 297 10.17 8.00 -37.30
N LYS A 298 10.92 7.58 -36.24
CA LYS A 298 11.32 6.19 -36.02
C LYS A 298 10.25 5.39 -35.28
N PHE A 299 9.48 6.02 -34.43
CA PHE A 299 8.34 5.44 -33.72
C PHE A 299 7.26 6.50 -33.52
N GLU A 300 6.07 6.05 -33.19
CA GLU A 300 4.93 6.89 -32.80
C GLU A 300 4.53 6.60 -31.36
N ILE A 301 3.99 7.59 -30.66
CA ILE A 301 3.36 7.41 -29.35
C ILE A 301 1.86 7.58 -29.54
N LEU A 302 1.09 6.62 -29.07
CA LEU A 302 -0.36 6.71 -28.91
C LEU A 302 -0.67 6.71 -27.41
N SER A 303 -0.85 7.91 -26.85
CA SER A 303 -1.23 8.06 -25.45
C SER A 303 -2.73 7.85 -25.28
N ILE A 304 -3.09 6.98 -24.36
CA ILE A 304 -4.46 6.61 -24.00
C ILE A 304 -4.74 7.23 -22.65
N ASP A 305 -5.59 8.24 -22.61
CA ASP A 305 -6.01 8.84 -21.34
C ASP A 305 -7.02 7.95 -20.64
N CYS A 306 -6.77 7.69 -19.37
CA CYS A 306 -7.57 6.82 -18.52
C CYS A 306 -8.02 7.57 -17.25
N ASN A 307 -9.30 7.43 -16.91
CA ASN A 307 -9.90 7.94 -15.66
C ASN A 307 -9.96 9.48 -15.52
N ASP A 308 -9.68 10.25 -16.55
CA ASP A 308 -9.98 11.68 -16.59
C ASP A 308 -11.38 11.97 -17.16
N THR A 309 -11.87 13.19 -17.03
CA THR A 309 -12.92 13.68 -17.91
C THR A 309 -12.33 14.16 -19.21
N GLN A 310 -13.13 14.18 -20.30
CA GLN A 310 -12.67 14.62 -21.60
C GLN A 310 -12.08 16.04 -21.57
N GLU A 311 -12.64 16.92 -20.74
CA GLU A 311 -12.15 18.29 -20.56
C GLU A 311 -10.78 18.31 -19.89
N LYS A 312 -10.59 17.52 -18.80
CA LYS A 312 -9.31 17.41 -18.10
C LYS A 312 -8.24 16.84 -19.01
N TRP A 313 -8.55 15.76 -19.74
CA TRP A 313 -7.65 15.20 -20.73
C TRP A 313 -7.17 16.24 -21.76
N LYS A 314 -8.12 16.94 -22.45
CA LYS A 314 -7.78 17.97 -23.44
C LYS A 314 -6.97 19.10 -22.85
N ALA A 315 -7.32 19.57 -21.63
CA ALA A 315 -6.58 20.58 -20.91
C ALA A 315 -5.16 20.11 -20.56
N GLY A 316 -5.00 18.84 -20.15
CA GLY A 316 -3.71 18.22 -19.85
C GLY A 316 -2.81 18.13 -21.08
N VAL A 317 -3.31 17.61 -22.20
CA VAL A 317 -2.55 17.55 -23.46
C VAL A 317 -2.06 18.93 -23.87
N LYS A 318 -2.93 19.95 -23.81
CA LYS A 318 -2.57 21.34 -24.10
C LYS A 318 -1.55 21.90 -23.10
N LYS A 319 -1.77 21.71 -21.80
CA LYS A 319 -0.92 22.22 -20.72
C LYS A 319 0.52 21.69 -20.81
N TYR A 320 0.65 20.41 -21.12
CA TYR A 320 1.95 19.74 -21.21
C TYR A 320 2.52 19.77 -22.63
N GLU A 321 1.80 20.35 -23.61
CA GLU A 321 2.22 20.47 -25.01
C GLU A 321 2.69 19.14 -25.58
N LEU A 322 1.84 18.11 -25.50
CA LEU A 322 2.19 16.75 -25.92
C LEU A 322 2.09 16.62 -27.46
N PRO A 323 3.20 16.32 -28.18
CA PRO A 323 3.26 16.46 -29.63
C PRO A 323 2.85 15.20 -30.42
N TRP A 324 2.44 14.14 -29.75
CA TRP A 324 2.12 12.83 -30.35
C TRP A 324 0.61 12.56 -30.42
N LEU A 325 0.22 11.35 -30.81
CA LEU A 325 -1.18 10.96 -30.93
C LEU A 325 -1.83 10.72 -29.56
N HIS A 326 -3.08 11.11 -29.45
CA HIS A 326 -3.86 10.99 -28.23
C HIS A 326 -5.24 10.45 -28.50
N VAL A 327 -5.69 9.53 -27.66
CA VAL A 327 -7.07 9.05 -27.63
C VAL A 327 -7.61 9.05 -26.20
N TYR A 328 -8.92 9.13 -26.09
CA TYR A 328 -9.63 9.20 -24.80
C TYR A 328 -10.40 7.92 -24.54
N GLN A 329 -10.16 7.28 -23.39
CA GLN A 329 -10.95 6.16 -22.90
C GLN A 329 -11.99 6.69 -21.90
N PRO A 330 -13.29 6.72 -22.24
CA PRO A 330 -14.33 7.09 -21.27
C PRO A 330 -14.41 6.06 -20.14
N ALA A 331 -14.74 6.52 -18.91
CA ALA A 331 -14.87 5.65 -17.74
C ALA A 331 -15.95 4.56 -17.91
N LYS A 332 -16.94 4.80 -18.79
CA LYS A 332 -17.95 3.83 -19.21
C LYS A 332 -18.03 3.88 -20.72
N GLY A 333 -17.75 2.78 -21.38
CA GLY A 333 -17.76 2.64 -22.83
C GLY A 333 -17.54 1.19 -23.25
N ASP A 334 -17.86 0.88 -24.50
CA ASP A 334 -17.77 -0.48 -25.04
C ASP A 334 -16.32 -0.97 -25.16
N VAL A 335 -15.36 -0.04 -25.27
CA VAL A 335 -13.94 -0.34 -25.36
C VAL A 335 -13.24 0.16 -24.09
N GLN A 336 -12.78 -0.79 -23.29
CA GLN A 336 -11.92 -0.55 -22.13
C GLN A 336 -10.52 -1.11 -22.43
N THR A 337 -9.63 -0.22 -22.90
CA THR A 337 -8.27 -0.64 -23.27
C THR A 337 -7.46 -1.08 -22.06
N THR A 338 -7.77 -0.57 -20.87
CA THR A 338 -7.17 -1.03 -19.61
C THR A 338 -7.46 -2.50 -19.34
N ASP A 339 -8.68 -2.97 -19.59
CA ASP A 339 -9.06 -4.37 -19.44
C ASP A 339 -8.52 -5.23 -20.58
N LEU A 340 -8.57 -4.67 -21.81
CA LEU A 340 -8.08 -5.33 -23.01
C LEU A 340 -6.60 -5.71 -22.89
N TYR A 341 -5.79 -4.79 -22.35
CA TYR A 341 -4.36 -4.97 -22.12
C TYR A 341 -4.01 -5.40 -20.70
N ALA A 342 -4.99 -5.62 -19.82
CA ALA A 342 -4.80 -5.95 -18.40
C ALA A 342 -3.84 -4.98 -17.68
N ILE A 343 -4.11 -3.67 -17.78
CA ILE A 343 -3.27 -2.64 -17.18
C ILE A 343 -3.46 -2.62 -15.66
N GLN A 344 -2.39 -2.88 -14.92
CA GLN A 344 -2.40 -2.96 -13.46
C GLN A 344 -1.95 -1.67 -12.76
N GLY A 345 -1.34 -0.74 -13.50
CA GLY A 345 -0.84 0.51 -12.91
C GLY A 345 -0.45 1.56 -13.94
N PHE A 346 -0.16 2.77 -13.47
CA PHE A 346 0.16 3.92 -14.32
C PHE A 346 1.47 4.59 -13.89
N PRO A 347 2.30 5.07 -14.84
CA PRO A 347 2.18 4.84 -16.28
C PRO A 347 2.47 3.38 -16.67
N THR A 348 1.85 2.91 -17.73
CA THR A 348 2.26 1.69 -18.42
C THR A 348 2.54 2.01 -19.88
N LYS A 349 3.72 1.59 -20.36
CA LYS A 349 4.15 1.78 -21.75
C LYS A 349 4.32 0.42 -22.41
N ILE A 350 3.60 0.18 -23.53
CA ILE A 350 3.69 -1.06 -24.30
C ILE A 350 4.27 -0.73 -25.67
N LEU A 351 5.47 -1.23 -25.94
CA LEU A 351 6.10 -1.08 -27.25
C LEU A 351 5.64 -2.18 -28.20
N ILE A 352 5.12 -1.77 -29.35
CA ILE A 352 4.60 -2.63 -30.42
C ILE A 352 5.48 -2.47 -31.66
N GLY A 353 5.82 -3.57 -32.29
CA GLY A 353 6.59 -3.62 -33.52
C GLY A 353 5.76 -3.30 -34.77
N PRO A 354 6.43 -3.07 -35.92
CA PRO A 354 5.75 -2.83 -37.20
C PRO A 354 4.83 -3.97 -37.62
N ASP A 355 5.06 -5.19 -37.16
CA ASP A 355 4.25 -6.38 -37.38
C ASP A 355 2.98 -6.44 -36.49
N GLY A 356 2.78 -5.44 -35.60
CA GLY A 356 1.68 -5.37 -34.66
C GLY A 356 1.83 -6.24 -33.45
N LYS A 357 3.02 -6.78 -33.19
CA LYS A 357 3.28 -7.60 -32.00
C LYS A 357 3.93 -6.79 -30.88
N ILE A 358 3.59 -7.13 -29.66
CA ILE A 358 4.20 -6.56 -28.47
C ILE A 358 5.68 -6.98 -28.42
N ILE A 359 6.55 -6.00 -28.23
CA ILE A 359 7.99 -6.21 -28.06
C ILE A 359 8.30 -6.26 -26.57
N LYS A 360 7.82 -5.27 -25.81
CA LYS A 360 8.08 -5.18 -24.38
C LYS A 360 7.10 -4.23 -23.70
N THR A 361 6.76 -4.54 -22.44
CA THR A 361 5.96 -3.69 -21.55
C THR A 361 6.86 -3.13 -20.44
N TYR A 362 6.56 -1.89 -20.05
CA TYR A 362 7.22 -1.16 -18.97
C TYR A 362 6.15 -0.59 -18.05
N VAL A 363 6.23 -0.89 -16.77
CA VAL A 363 5.31 -0.38 -15.73
C VAL A 363 6.05 0.65 -14.87
N GLY A 364 5.41 1.78 -14.63
CA GLY A 364 6.04 2.92 -13.95
C GLY A 364 7.00 3.71 -14.86
N GLU A 365 7.71 4.66 -14.28
CA GLU A 365 8.80 5.39 -14.96
C GLU A 365 10.09 4.58 -14.91
N ASP A 366 10.18 3.56 -15.75
CA ASP A 366 11.32 2.66 -15.88
C ASP A 366 12.39 3.25 -16.83
N PRO A 367 13.59 3.59 -16.35
CA PRO A 367 14.67 4.10 -17.21
C PRO A 367 15.12 3.13 -18.31
N SER A 368 14.86 1.83 -18.15
CA SER A 368 15.21 0.82 -19.16
C SER A 368 14.39 0.97 -20.45
N PHE A 369 13.23 1.65 -20.38
CA PHE A 369 12.45 2.03 -21.58
C PHE A 369 13.29 2.92 -22.51
N TYR A 370 13.90 3.95 -21.97
CA TYR A 370 14.72 4.88 -22.77
C TYR A 370 16.01 4.22 -23.28
N THR A 371 16.64 3.39 -22.45
CA THR A 371 17.79 2.57 -22.86
C THR A 371 17.43 1.64 -24.03
N PHE A 372 16.22 1.07 -24.02
CA PHE A 372 15.75 0.24 -25.11
C PHE A 372 15.53 1.05 -26.40
N LEU A 373 14.97 2.26 -26.32
CA LEU A 373 14.82 3.14 -27.47
C LEU A 373 16.18 3.51 -28.06
N ASP A 374 17.17 3.85 -27.22
CA ASP A 374 18.54 4.13 -27.68
C ASP A 374 19.17 2.92 -28.40
N LYS A 375 19.00 1.73 -27.85
CA LYS A 375 19.50 0.49 -28.48
C LYS A 375 18.81 0.17 -29.81
N THR A 376 17.54 0.50 -29.93
CA THR A 376 16.71 0.15 -31.09
C THR A 376 16.86 1.17 -32.21
N PHE A 377 16.89 2.45 -31.89
CA PHE A 377 16.82 3.55 -32.86
C PHE A 377 18.10 4.39 -32.96
N GLY A 378 19.03 4.23 -32.03
CA GLY A 378 20.26 5.00 -31.95
C GLY A 378 21.39 4.52 -32.89
N LYS A 379 21.10 3.55 -33.76
CA LYS A 379 22.04 3.03 -34.77
C LYS A 379 22.08 3.89 -36.01
#